data_2c5436bc885fb4a68de77fc4533227a6
#
_entry.id   2c5436bc885fb4a68de77fc4533227a6
#
_cell.length_a   1.000
_cell.length_b   1.000
_cell.length_c   1.000
_cell.angle_alpha   90.00
_cell.angle_beta   90.00
_cell.angle_gamma   90.00
#
_symmetry.space_group_name_H-M   'P 1'
#
loop_
_entity.id
_entity.type
_entity.pdbx_description
1 polymer ?
#
loop_
_entity_poly.entity_id
_entity_poly.type
_entity_poly.pdbx_seq_one_letter_code
_entity_poly.pdbx_strand_id
1 'polypeptide(L)'
;CLVGSEMCIRDSGGGALLDIGIYNLGFLRIVTGCNPQNVETTKVHINENGTDDYSCLKLTYNDGCIAESVQTIGQELKRNARIEGTKGSIYLPDFQHANTLILEVEGKEPETIECPVDINGFEYEIREAGRCIASGNSASAIYTPEDSIALTRLMYDIRMSWDMIFDGEIQA
;
A
#
# COMPACT_ATOMS: atom_id res chain seq x y z
N CYS A 1 24.81 2.81 0.46
CA CYS A 1 24.68 2.11 -0.83
C CYS A 1 24.33 3.14 -1.91
N LEU A 2 25.28 3.44 -2.84
CA LEU A 2 25.08 4.47 -3.88
C LEU A 2 24.87 3.88 -5.27
N VAL A 3 24.63 2.59 -5.39
CA VAL A 3 24.47 1.93 -6.69
C VAL A 3 23.21 1.07 -6.66
N GLY A 4 22.14 1.66 -7.16
CA GLY A 4 20.92 0.98 -7.51
C GLY A 4 20.05 0.54 -6.29
N SER A 5 18.89 1.14 -6.13
CA SER A 5 17.85 0.69 -5.19
C SER A 5 17.57 -0.82 -5.31
N GLU A 6 17.71 -1.39 -6.50
CA GLU A 6 17.54 -2.83 -6.77
C GLU A 6 18.50 -3.74 -6.00
N MET A 7 19.74 -3.30 -5.76
CA MET A 7 20.73 -4.12 -5.06
C MET A 7 20.46 -4.15 -3.55
N CYS A 8 20.05 -3.02 -2.97
CA CYS A 8 19.66 -2.96 -1.55
C CYS A 8 18.37 -3.73 -1.26
N ILE A 9 17.44 -3.75 -2.20
CA ILE A 9 16.16 -4.47 -2.11
C ILE A 9 16.39 -5.98 -2.15
N ARG A 10 17.36 -6.45 -2.96
CA ARG A 10 17.65 -7.89 -3.13
C ARG A 10 18.53 -8.48 -2.03
N ASP A 11 19.46 -7.71 -1.49
CA ASP A 11 20.55 -8.24 -0.67
C ASP A 11 20.39 -7.99 0.84
N SER A 12 19.46 -7.15 1.29
CA SER A 12 19.50 -6.62 2.67
C SER A 12 18.14 -6.40 3.32
N GLY A 13 17.14 -7.24 3.02
CA GLY A 13 15.85 -7.14 3.73
C GLY A 13 14.85 -6.22 3.04
N GLY A 14 14.87 -6.18 1.71
CA GLY A 14 13.83 -5.61 0.85
C GLY A 14 12.81 -6.66 0.43
N GLY A 15 12.22 -6.46 -0.74
CA GLY A 15 11.25 -7.34 -1.36
C GLY A 15 10.03 -6.57 -1.82
N ALA A 16 9.22 -7.19 -2.68
CA ALA A 16 8.05 -6.54 -3.28
C ALA A 16 7.01 -6.14 -2.23
N LEU A 17 6.85 -6.92 -1.17
CA LEU A 17 5.94 -6.60 -0.07
C LEU A 17 6.34 -5.31 0.64
N LEU A 18 7.62 -5.17 1.01
CA LEU A 18 8.08 -4.04 1.81
C LEU A 18 8.28 -2.77 0.99
N ASP A 19 8.66 -2.88 -0.28
CA ASP A 19 8.96 -1.74 -1.16
C ASP A 19 7.70 -1.23 -1.90
N ILE A 20 6.90 -2.13 -2.47
CA ILE A 20 5.69 -1.81 -3.24
C ILE A 20 4.42 -2.09 -2.45
N GLY A 21 4.36 -3.20 -1.72
CA GLY A 21 3.18 -3.60 -0.94
C GLY A 21 2.81 -2.60 0.14
N ILE A 22 3.78 -1.84 0.67
CA ILE A 22 3.52 -0.76 1.64
C ILE A 22 2.54 0.28 1.07
N TYR A 23 2.65 0.66 -0.20
CA TYR A 23 1.73 1.60 -0.86
C TYR A 23 0.34 0.99 -1.03
N ASN A 24 0.27 -0.28 -1.46
CA ASN A 24 -0.99 -1.00 -1.65
C ASN A 24 -1.75 -1.14 -0.32
N LEU A 25 -1.07 -1.64 0.71
CA LEU A 25 -1.67 -1.86 2.03
C LEU A 25 -2.00 -0.54 2.74
N GLY A 26 -1.15 0.49 2.57
CA GLY A 26 -1.41 1.84 3.05
C GLY A 26 -2.65 2.45 2.41
N PHE A 27 -2.81 2.30 1.09
CA PHE A 27 -4.01 2.73 0.36
C PHE A 27 -5.26 1.99 0.86
N LEU A 28 -5.19 0.67 1.02
CA LEU A 28 -6.30 -0.12 1.56
C LEU A 28 -6.69 0.34 2.97
N ARG A 29 -5.70 0.67 3.83
CA ARG A 29 -5.98 1.20 5.16
C ARG A 29 -6.69 2.55 5.12
N ILE A 30 -6.31 3.44 4.21
CA ILE A 30 -7.00 4.74 4.01
C ILE A 30 -8.46 4.51 3.58
N VAL A 31 -8.68 3.59 2.64
CA VAL A 31 -10.02 3.30 2.10
C VAL A 31 -10.93 2.62 3.12
N THR A 32 -10.40 1.64 3.88
CA THR A 32 -11.19 0.81 4.81
C THR A 32 -11.22 1.36 6.24
N GLY A 33 -10.27 2.22 6.60
CA GLY A 33 -10.11 2.79 7.95
C GLY A 33 -9.64 1.79 9.01
N CYS A 34 -9.33 0.55 8.66
CA CYS A 34 -8.93 -0.48 9.62
C CYS A 34 -7.96 -1.51 9.02
N ASN A 35 -7.40 -2.38 9.86
CA ASN A 35 -6.66 -3.54 9.42
C ASN A 35 -7.62 -4.67 8.98
N PRO A 36 -7.18 -5.55 8.05
CA PRO A 36 -7.93 -6.75 7.71
C PRO A 36 -8.02 -7.69 8.92
N GLN A 37 -9.11 -8.45 9.00
CA GLN A 37 -9.29 -9.52 9.98
C GLN A 37 -8.47 -10.76 9.61
N ASN A 38 -8.34 -11.00 8.32
CA ASN A 38 -7.58 -12.14 7.78
C ASN A 38 -6.82 -11.73 6.53
N VAL A 39 -5.61 -12.27 6.38
CA VAL A 39 -4.80 -12.16 5.17
C VAL A 39 -4.43 -13.56 4.70
N GLU A 40 -4.76 -13.84 3.46
CA GLU A 40 -4.41 -15.06 2.76
C GLU A 40 -3.40 -14.73 1.65
N THR A 41 -2.24 -15.37 1.68
CA THR A 41 -1.31 -15.33 0.55
C THR A 41 -1.76 -16.30 -0.51
N THR A 42 -2.33 -15.78 -1.60
CA THR A 42 -2.79 -16.63 -2.72
C THR A 42 -1.63 -17.04 -3.62
N LYS A 43 -0.57 -16.23 -3.66
CA LYS A 43 0.65 -16.53 -4.40
C LYS A 43 1.82 -15.74 -3.82
N VAL A 44 2.98 -16.36 -3.71
CA VAL A 44 4.26 -15.70 -3.39
C VAL A 44 5.38 -16.38 -4.15
N HIS A 45 6.36 -15.61 -4.58
CA HIS A 45 7.63 -16.09 -5.10
C HIS A 45 8.75 -15.47 -4.29
N ILE A 46 9.51 -16.32 -3.60
CA ILE A 46 10.72 -15.95 -2.85
C ILE A 46 11.90 -16.26 -3.76
N ASN A 47 12.73 -15.27 -4.02
CA ASN A 47 13.91 -15.40 -4.85
C ASN A 47 15.07 -16.10 -4.10
N GLU A 48 16.17 -16.34 -4.81
CA GLU A 48 17.36 -17.00 -4.25
C GLU A 48 18.04 -16.24 -3.09
N ASN A 49 17.78 -14.95 -2.95
CA ASN A 49 18.29 -14.10 -1.87
C ASN A 49 17.35 -14.10 -0.64
N GLY A 50 16.27 -14.89 -0.65
CA GLY A 50 15.34 -15.00 0.49
C GLY A 50 14.35 -13.83 0.59
N THR A 51 14.19 -13.00 -0.45
CA THR A 51 13.19 -11.92 -0.48
C THR A 51 12.11 -12.19 -1.52
N ASP A 52 10.91 -11.66 -1.31
CA ASP A 52 9.84 -11.78 -2.31
C ASP A 52 10.08 -10.81 -3.47
N ASP A 53 9.92 -11.29 -4.69
CA ASP A 53 9.89 -10.47 -5.90
C ASP A 53 8.48 -10.36 -6.50
N TYR A 54 7.55 -11.17 -6.00
CA TYR A 54 6.15 -11.17 -6.37
C TYR A 54 5.30 -11.73 -5.25
N SER A 55 4.21 -11.05 -4.91
CA SER A 55 3.19 -11.62 -4.01
C SER A 55 1.78 -11.14 -4.35
N CYS A 56 0.79 -12.03 -4.10
CA CYS A 56 -0.63 -11.76 -4.17
C CYS A 56 -1.26 -12.04 -2.81
N LEU A 57 -1.99 -11.07 -2.30
CA LEU A 57 -2.68 -11.14 -1.01
C LEU A 57 -4.18 -10.97 -1.23
N LYS A 58 -4.95 -11.77 -0.50
CA LYS A 58 -6.40 -11.58 -0.34
C LYS A 58 -6.65 -11.19 1.12
N LEU A 59 -7.26 -10.03 1.31
CA LEU A 59 -7.52 -9.44 2.60
C LEU A 59 -9.03 -9.43 2.86
N THR A 60 -9.45 -9.93 4.03
CA THR A 60 -10.85 -9.95 4.43
C THR A 60 -11.03 -9.04 5.65
N TYR A 61 -12.02 -8.17 5.61
CA TYR A 61 -12.34 -7.21 6.66
C TYR A 61 -13.59 -7.63 7.45
N ASN A 62 -13.75 -7.06 8.66
CA ASN A 62 -14.85 -7.41 9.59
C ASN A 62 -16.25 -7.13 9.04
N ASP A 63 -16.39 -6.16 8.15
CA ASP A 63 -17.64 -5.80 7.48
C ASP A 63 -17.97 -6.68 6.26
N GLY A 64 -17.12 -7.67 5.97
CA GLY A 64 -17.23 -8.56 4.82
C GLY A 64 -16.60 -7.99 3.53
N CYS A 65 -15.99 -6.82 3.57
CA CYS A 65 -15.21 -6.31 2.46
C CYS A 65 -14.03 -7.25 2.16
N ILE A 66 -13.72 -7.43 0.88
CA ILE A 66 -12.59 -8.23 0.41
C ILE A 66 -11.74 -7.33 -0.48
N ALA A 67 -10.44 -7.36 -0.26
CA ALA A 67 -9.48 -6.69 -1.13
C ALA A 67 -8.45 -7.70 -1.64
N GLU A 68 -7.96 -7.43 -2.85
CA GLU A 68 -6.83 -8.15 -3.44
C GLU A 68 -5.70 -7.16 -3.68
N SER A 69 -4.48 -7.55 -3.34
CA SER A 69 -3.27 -6.75 -3.52
C SER A 69 -2.23 -7.58 -4.25
N VAL A 70 -1.68 -7.00 -5.32
CA VAL A 70 -0.59 -7.60 -6.09
C VAL A 70 0.59 -6.64 -6.07
N GLN A 71 1.74 -7.14 -5.69
CA GLN A 71 3.00 -6.39 -5.68
C GLN A 71 4.12 -7.20 -6.32
N THR A 72 4.98 -6.52 -7.05
CA THR A 72 6.14 -7.13 -7.69
C THR A 72 7.23 -6.09 -7.95
N ILE A 73 8.49 -6.54 -7.89
CA ILE A 73 9.67 -5.80 -8.32
C ILE A 73 10.30 -6.40 -9.58
N GLY A 74 9.83 -7.58 -10.01
CA GLY A 74 10.37 -8.32 -11.16
C GLY A 74 9.59 -8.13 -12.45
N GLN A 75 8.42 -7.48 -12.40
CA GLN A 75 7.53 -7.30 -13.55
C GLN A 75 6.91 -5.91 -13.53
N GLU A 76 6.67 -5.36 -14.71
CA GLU A 76 5.93 -4.11 -14.83
C GLU A 76 4.42 -4.39 -14.70
N LEU A 77 3.80 -3.83 -13.67
CA LEU A 77 2.34 -3.86 -13.45
C LEU A 77 1.77 -2.45 -13.55
N LYS A 78 0.50 -2.36 -13.93
CA LYS A 78 -0.26 -1.11 -13.86
C LYS A 78 -0.50 -0.75 -12.39
N ARG A 79 -0.23 0.49 -12.02
CA ARG A 79 -0.47 1.05 -10.67
C ARG A 79 -1.91 1.47 -10.48
N ASN A 80 -2.85 0.65 -10.90
CA ASN A 80 -4.27 0.96 -10.80
C ASN A 80 -4.90 0.41 -9.52
N ALA A 81 -5.99 1.04 -9.09
CA ALA A 81 -6.86 0.51 -8.05
C ALA A 81 -8.33 0.63 -8.48
N ARG A 82 -9.15 -0.32 -8.03
CA ARG A 82 -10.59 -0.31 -8.21
C ARG A 82 -11.28 -0.59 -6.89
N ILE A 83 -12.23 0.25 -6.53
CA ILE A 83 -13.07 0.11 -5.35
C ILE A 83 -14.47 -0.18 -5.85
N GLU A 84 -15.03 -1.33 -5.49
CA GLU A 84 -16.38 -1.73 -5.85
C GLU A 84 -17.31 -1.61 -4.65
N GLY A 85 -18.39 -0.90 -4.82
CA GLY A 85 -19.45 -0.74 -3.82
C GLY A 85 -20.80 -1.19 -4.36
N THR A 86 -21.80 -1.21 -3.49
CA THR A 86 -23.17 -1.68 -3.83
C THR A 86 -23.91 -0.74 -4.81
N LYS A 87 -23.43 0.47 -5.05
CA LYS A 87 -24.07 1.48 -5.90
C LYS A 87 -23.22 1.91 -7.10
N GLY A 88 -22.05 1.33 -7.25
CA GLY A 88 -21.12 1.68 -8.32
C GLY A 88 -19.68 1.39 -7.96
N SER A 89 -18.75 1.93 -8.73
CA SER A 89 -17.33 1.73 -8.52
C SER A 89 -16.51 3.00 -8.72
N ILE A 90 -15.32 3.01 -8.15
CA ILE A 90 -14.30 4.03 -8.37
C ILE A 90 -13.09 3.34 -8.96
N TYR A 91 -12.58 3.83 -10.07
CA TYR A 91 -11.37 3.36 -10.70
C TYR A 91 -10.31 4.46 -10.70
N LEU A 92 -9.13 4.13 -10.21
CA LEU A 92 -7.95 5.00 -10.22
C LEU A 92 -6.93 4.40 -11.19
N PRO A 93 -6.66 5.05 -12.33
CA PRO A 93 -5.68 4.57 -13.31
C PRO A 93 -4.25 4.48 -12.77
N ASP A 94 -3.89 5.40 -11.86
CA ASP A 94 -2.66 5.39 -11.07
C ASP A 94 -2.98 5.87 -9.65
N PHE A 95 -3.12 4.93 -8.70
CA PHE A 95 -3.49 5.29 -7.33
C PHE A 95 -2.34 5.91 -6.52
N GLN A 96 -1.10 5.71 -6.95
CA GLN A 96 0.08 6.31 -6.31
C GLN A 96 0.24 7.80 -6.69
N HIS A 97 -0.25 8.16 -7.88
CA HIS A 97 -0.30 9.56 -8.38
C HIS A 97 -1.75 9.88 -8.77
N ALA A 98 -2.67 9.77 -7.79
CA ALA A 98 -4.12 9.82 -8.00
C ALA A 98 -4.60 11.23 -8.39
N ASN A 99 -4.23 11.69 -9.59
CA ASN A 99 -4.68 12.95 -10.19
C ASN A 99 -5.95 12.81 -11.03
N THR A 100 -6.41 11.59 -11.26
CA THR A 100 -7.63 11.29 -12.01
C THR A 100 -8.33 10.10 -11.39
N LEU A 101 -9.63 10.15 -11.25
CA LEU A 101 -10.46 8.99 -10.92
C LEU A 101 -11.69 8.93 -11.84
N ILE A 102 -12.19 7.72 -12.05
CA ILE A 102 -13.42 7.48 -12.82
C ILE A 102 -14.45 6.91 -11.85
N LEU A 103 -15.56 7.64 -11.73
CA LEU A 103 -16.71 7.25 -10.92
C LEU A 103 -17.79 6.64 -11.82
N GLU A 104 -18.15 5.39 -11.54
CA GLU A 104 -19.23 4.69 -12.23
C GLU A 104 -20.36 4.44 -11.22
N VAL A 105 -21.52 5.02 -11.46
CA VAL A 105 -22.72 4.85 -10.60
C VAL A 105 -23.82 4.20 -11.42
N GLU A 106 -24.48 3.21 -10.83
CA GLU A 106 -25.58 2.53 -11.50
C GLU A 106 -26.64 3.49 -12.04
N GLY A 107 -26.97 3.36 -13.33
CA GLY A 107 -27.95 4.21 -14.00
C GLY A 107 -27.47 5.61 -14.38
N LYS A 108 -26.18 5.91 -14.26
CA LYS A 108 -25.57 7.16 -14.72
C LYS A 108 -24.43 6.90 -15.69
N GLU A 109 -24.12 7.91 -16.52
CA GLU A 109 -22.92 7.88 -17.34
C GLU A 109 -21.67 7.97 -16.44
N PRO A 110 -20.58 7.29 -16.80
CA PRO A 110 -19.31 7.41 -16.07
C PRO A 110 -18.81 8.85 -16.02
N GLU A 111 -18.36 9.25 -14.85
CA GLU A 111 -17.81 10.61 -14.62
C GLU A 111 -16.30 10.52 -14.38
N THR A 112 -15.53 11.29 -15.16
CA THR A 112 -14.09 11.47 -14.92
C THR A 112 -13.89 12.69 -14.04
N ILE A 113 -13.26 12.51 -12.89
CA ILE A 113 -12.96 13.58 -11.94
C ILE A 113 -11.45 13.81 -11.97
N GLU A 114 -11.06 15.02 -12.35
CA GLU A 114 -9.67 15.44 -12.35
C GLU A 114 -9.31 16.08 -11.01
N CYS A 115 -8.24 15.62 -10.41
CA CYS A 115 -7.68 16.10 -9.14
C CYS A 115 -6.21 16.46 -9.35
N PRO A 116 -5.88 17.47 -10.18
CA PRO A 116 -4.49 17.76 -10.51
C PRO A 116 -3.71 18.14 -9.26
N VAL A 117 -2.49 17.60 -9.14
CA VAL A 117 -1.56 18.02 -8.11
C VAL A 117 -0.92 19.37 -8.46
N ASP A 118 -0.54 20.16 -7.45
CA ASP A 118 0.03 21.49 -7.68
C ASP A 118 1.43 21.42 -8.30
N ILE A 119 2.25 20.43 -7.88
CA ILE A 119 3.65 20.26 -8.32
C ILE A 119 3.90 18.79 -8.71
N ASN A 120 3.94 17.89 -7.72
CA ASN A 120 4.24 16.45 -7.91
C ASN A 120 3.59 15.54 -6.86
N GLY A 121 2.76 16.09 -5.96
CA GLY A 121 2.07 15.39 -4.89
C GLY A 121 2.78 15.43 -3.53
N PHE A 122 4.10 15.54 -3.49
CA PHE A 122 4.85 15.62 -2.21
C PHE A 122 4.58 16.92 -1.44
N GLU A 123 4.12 17.96 -2.11
CA GLU A 123 3.74 19.22 -1.47
C GLU A 123 2.63 19.05 -0.42
N TYR A 124 1.76 18.07 -0.55
CA TYR A 124 0.67 17.84 0.40
C TYR A 124 1.18 17.30 1.73
N GLU A 125 2.13 16.34 1.72
CA GLU A 125 2.74 15.84 2.95
C GLU A 125 3.59 16.91 3.64
N ILE A 126 4.33 17.73 2.86
CA ILE A 126 5.12 18.84 3.38
C ILE A 126 4.21 19.89 4.05
N ARG A 127 3.09 20.23 3.42
CA ARG A 127 2.10 21.16 3.98
C ARG A 127 1.46 20.61 5.26
N GLU A 128 1.12 19.33 5.27
CA GLU A 128 0.54 18.67 6.44
C GLU A 128 1.55 18.64 7.61
N ALA A 129 2.79 18.28 7.35
CA ALA A 129 3.86 18.35 8.38
C ALA A 129 4.02 19.77 8.92
N GLY A 130 4.08 20.77 8.04
CA GLY A 130 4.14 22.19 8.42
C GLY A 130 2.93 22.64 9.25
N ARG A 131 1.71 22.20 8.88
CA ARG A 131 0.49 22.48 9.64
C ARG A 131 0.53 21.87 11.04
N CYS A 132 0.98 20.62 11.17
CA CYS A 132 1.13 19.96 12.47
C CYS A 132 2.11 20.72 13.37
N ILE A 133 3.28 21.07 12.85
CA ILE A 133 4.30 21.81 13.59
C ILE A 133 3.75 23.17 14.05
N ALA A 134 3.13 23.94 13.15
CA ALA A 134 2.57 25.26 13.47
C ALA A 134 1.45 25.21 14.52
N SER A 135 0.72 24.09 14.59
CA SER A 135 -0.35 23.86 15.55
C SER A 135 0.13 23.19 16.86
N GLY A 136 1.42 22.92 17.00
CA GLY A 136 1.99 22.21 18.15
C GLY A 136 1.61 20.73 18.23
N ASN A 137 1.13 20.14 17.14
CA ASN A 137 0.79 18.72 17.05
C ASN A 137 2.06 17.92 16.74
N SER A 138 2.25 16.80 17.45
CA SER A 138 3.38 15.88 17.22
C SER A 138 3.14 14.89 16.10
N ALA A 139 1.89 14.77 15.59
CA ALA A 139 1.50 13.83 14.54
C ALA A 139 0.37 14.39 13.68
N SER A 140 0.26 13.87 12.45
CA SER A 140 -0.89 14.10 11.58
C SER A 140 -2.08 13.25 12.02
N ALA A 141 -3.29 13.78 11.86
CA ALA A 141 -4.53 13.04 12.04
C ALA A 141 -4.99 12.32 10.74
N ILE A 142 -4.34 12.58 9.61
CA ILE A 142 -4.68 11.96 8.32
C ILE A 142 -4.15 10.52 8.26
N TYR A 143 -2.90 10.36 8.68
CA TYR A 143 -2.23 9.06 8.83
C TYR A 143 -1.39 9.09 10.09
N THR A 144 -1.83 8.39 11.12
CA THR A 144 -1.27 8.49 12.46
C THR A 144 -0.04 7.60 12.65
N PRO A 145 0.78 7.82 13.70
CA PRO A 145 1.83 6.88 14.07
C PRO A 145 1.29 5.47 14.35
N GLU A 146 0.10 5.37 14.93
CA GLU A 146 -0.60 4.11 15.18
C GLU A 146 -0.94 3.39 13.86
N ASP A 147 -1.33 4.12 12.82
CA ASP A 147 -1.55 3.57 11.46
C ASP A 147 -0.25 3.02 10.89
N SER A 148 0.85 3.74 11.05
CA SER A 148 2.18 3.29 10.59
C SER A 148 2.65 2.04 11.32
N ILE A 149 2.47 1.98 12.64
CA ILE A 149 2.79 0.80 13.46
C ILE A 149 1.93 -0.39 13.03
N ALA A 150 0.63 -0.17 12.86
CA ALA A 150 -0.30 -1.21 12.45
C ALA A 150 0.01 -1.77 11.05
N LEU A 151 0.38 -0.90 10.10
CA LEU A 151 0.80 -1.31 8.77
C LEU A 151 2.12 -2.10 8.81
N THR A 152 3.11 -1.61 9.54
CA THR A 152 4.40 -2.29 9.70
C THR A 152 4.22 -3.67 10.34
N ARG A 153 3.35 -3.78 11.36
CA ARG A 153 3.03 -5.06 12.00
C ARG A 153 2.35 -6.02 11.02
N LEU A 154 1.39 -5.53 10.24
CA LEU A 154 0.72 -6.33 9.22
C LEU A 154 1.72 -6.90 8.20
N MET A 155 2.62 -6.08 7.67
CA MET A 155 3.66 -6.53 6.73
C MET A 155 4.63 -7.52 7.39
N TYR A 156 4.99 -7.31 8.66
CA TYR A 156 5.80 -8.25 9.43
C TYR A 156 5.10 -9.62 9.54
N ASP A 157 3.82 -9.65 9.93
CA ASP A 157 3.06 -10.90 10.11
C ASP A 157 2.90 -11.64 8.76
N ILE A 158 2.68 -10.91 7.66
CA ILE A 158 2.63 -11.49 6.30
C ILE A 158 3.98 -12.12 5.94
N ARG A 159 5.06 -11.38 6.09
CA ARG A 159 6.42 -11.83 5.78
C ARG A 159 6.81 -13.06 6.61
N MET A 160 6.49 -13.06 7.90
CA MET A 160 6.74 -14.21 8.78
C MET A 160 5.95 -15.45 8.36
N SER A 161 4.77 -15.30 7.77
CA SER A 161 4.01 -16.44 7.24
C SER A 161 4.67 -17.11 6.01
N TRP A 162 5.67 -16.45 5.43
CA TRP A 162 6.48 -16.96 4.30
C TRP A 162 7.85 -17.50 4.75
N ASP A 163 8.11 -17.56 6.06
CA ASP A 163 9.44 -17.86 6.61
C ASP A 163 10.55 -16.90 6.11
N MET A 164 10.17 -15.70 5.69
CA MET A 164 11.08 -14.68 5.20
C MET A 164 11.67 -13.89 6.37
N ILE A 165 12.77 -14.38 6.92
CA ILE A 165 13.47 -13.86 8.09
C ILE A 165 14.75 -13.18 7.63
N PHE A 166 15.01 -11.98 8.11
CA PHE A 166 16.21 -11.23 7.77
C PHE A 166 17.33 -11.47 8.79
N ASP A 167 18.57 -11.30 8.33
CA ASP A 167 19.75 -11.46 9.19
C ASP A 167 19.67 -10.52 10.41
N GLY A 168 19.87 -11.09 11.61
CA GLY A 168 19.81 -10.37 12.87
C GLY A 168 18.41 -10.24 13.49
N GLU A 169 17.36 -10.75 12.85
CA GLU A 169 16.04 -10.86 13.48
C GLU A 169 15.98 -12.06 14.42
N ILE A 170 15.50 -11.83 15.64
CA ILE A 170 15.26 -12.89 16.62
C ILE A 170 13.84 -13.40 16.37
N GLN A 171 13.70 -14.71 16.13
CA GLN A 171 12.39 -15.35 16.20
C GLN A 171 11.84 -15.19 17.62
N ALA A 172 10.74 -14.45 17.75
CA ALA A 172 10.06 -14.23 19.02
C ALA A 172 9.13 -15.41 19.36
#